data_2109e6b3ad76f45557d5498cfa8ae7b7
#
_entry.id   2109e6b3ad76f45557d5498cfa8ae7b7
#
_cell.length_a   1.000
_cell.length_b   1.000
_cell.length_c   1.000
_cell.angle_alpha   90.00
_cell.angle_beta   90.00
_cell.angle_gamma   90.00
#
_symmetry.space_group_name_H-M   'P 1'
#
loop_
_entity.id
_entity.type
_entity.pdbx_description
1 polymer ?
#
loop_
_entity_poly.entity_id
_entity_poly.type
_entity_poly.pdbx_seq_one_letter_code
_entity_poly.pdbx_strand_id
1 'polypeptide(L)'
;MEEKDLTKKVFEELKRRGLYEQDDTLEDEDDNDDEENDTQDTETNDEFCEMVCRLLHSQTQVHVFHLQTKSYSEHKALQGYYEGIDALVDGIIESYQGKYGLITNYKSYDMEKYSNGKKTIGYFTELLKVIDENRESVEDSYIQNQIDTVQELINSTVYKLKFLK
;
A
#
# COMPACT_ATOMS: atom_id res chain seq x y z
N MET A 1 -16.13 4.04 29.69
CA MET A 1 -15.53 5.03 30.61
C MET A 1 -14.19 4.57 31.19
N GLU A 2 -13.82 3.29 30.99
CA GLU A 2 -12.57 2.68 31.53
C GLU A 2 -11.33 2.85 30.65
N GLU A 3 -11.48 2.91 29.33
CA GLU A 3 -10.36 2.95 28.38
C GLU A 3 -9.58 4.29 28.42
N LYS A 4 -10.30 5.40 28.55
CA LYS A 4 -9.68 6.74 28.68
C LYS A 4 -8.90 6.92 29.98
N ASP A 5 -9.31 6.24 31.06
CA ASP A 5 -8.63 6.32 32.36
C ASP A 5 -7.31 5.52 32.35
N LEU A 6 -7.30 4.38 31.63
CA LEU A 6 -6.09 3.56 31.47
C LEU A 6 -5.02 4.29 30.66
N THR A 7 -5.41 4.92 29.55
CA THR A 7 -4.49 5.70 28.69
C THR A 7 -3.84 6.84 29.46
N LYS A 8 -4.62 7.55 30.28
CA LYS A 8 -4.10 8.64 31.11
C LYS A 8 -3.09 8.15 32.16
N LYS A 9 -3.34 7.01 32.78
CA LYS A 9 -2.41 6.42 33.78
C LYS A 9 -1.10 5.95 33.12
N VAL A 10 -1.15 5.38 31.95
CA VAL A 10 0.06 5.00 31.19
C VAL A 10 0.87 6.24 30.82
N PHE A 11 0.22 7.30 30.38
CA PHE A 11 0.86 8.56 30.00
C PHE A 11 1.58 9.23 31.19
N GLU A 12 0.93 9.30 32.35
CA GLU A 12 1.52 9.84 33.58
C GLU A 12 2.73 9.01 34.08
N GLU A 13 2.67 7.69 33.90
CA GLU A 13 3.78 6.80 34.29
C GLU A 13 4.98 6.96 33.34
N LEU A 14 4.77 7.15 32.03
CA LEU A 14 5.84 7.43 31.06
C LEU A 14 6.53 8.76 31.33
N LYS A 15 5.75 9.79 31.70
CA LYS A 15 6.26 11.10 32.10
C LYS A 15 7.11 11.01 33.38
N ARG A 16 6.64 10.26 34.39
CA ARG A 16 7.35 10.03 35.65
C ARG A 16 8.69 9.31 35.44
N ARG A 17 8.80 8.45 34.43
CA ARG A 17 10.02 7.70 34.10
C ARG A 17 10.99 8.46 33.18
N GLY A 18 10.66 9.68 32.77
CA GLY A 18 11.47 10.45 31.82
C GLY A 18 11.54 9.84 30.40
N LEU A 19 10.55 9.01 30.06
CA LEU A 19 10.44 8.37 28.74
C LEU A 19 9.53 9.15 27.78
N TYR A 20 9.02 10.30 28.24
CA TYR A 20 8.20 11.23 27.46
C TYR A 20 8.53 12.65 27.88
N GLU A 21 9.17 13.40 26.99
CA GLU A 21 9.36 14.85 27.11
C GLU A 21 8.36 15.52 26.16
N GLN A 22 7.57 16.44 26.69
CA GLN A 22 6.67 17.27 25.88
C GLN A 22 7.51 18.41 25.33
N ASP A 23 7.65 18.48 24.02
CA ASP A 23 8.22 19.66 23.36
C ASP A 23 7.16 20.77 23.36
N ASP A 24 7.31 21.70 24.29
CA ASP A 24 6.37 22.81 24.51
C ASP A 24 6.62 24.00 23.55
N THR A 25 7.14 23.74 22.35
CA THR A 25 7.42 24.80 21.34
C THR A 25 6.55 24.66 20.10
N LEU A 26 5.22 24.62 20.26
CA LEU A 26 4.31 24.97 19.18
C LEU A 26 3.41 26.10 19.67
N GLU A 27 3.84 27.32 19.44
CA GLU A 27 2.99 28.51 19.51
C GLU A 27 1.98 28.44 18.38
N ASP A 28 0.69 28.58 18.74
CA ASP A 28 -0.45 28.65 17.84
C ASP A 28 -0.27 29.86 16.90
N GLU A 29 0.15 29.66 15.66
CA GLU A 29 -0.08 30.63 14.61
C GLU A 29 -1.39 30.28 13.88
N ASP A 30 -2.42 31.06 14.17
CA ASP A 30 -3.65 31.18 13.40
C ASP A 30 -3.33 31.67 11.99
N ASP A 31 -3.33 30.76 11.01
CA ASP A 31 -3.47 31.13 9.60
C ASP A 31 -4.76 30.52 9.04
N ASN A 32 -5.81 31.35 9.11
CA ASN A 32 -6.92 31.27 8.18
C ASN A 32 -6.41 31.74 6.83
N ASP A 33 -6.37 30.82 5.84
CA ASP A 33 -6.75 31.17 4.46
C ASP A 33 -6.74 29.92 3.57
N ASP A 34 -7.77 29.89 2.69
CA ASP A 34 -7.93 29.05 1.51
C ASP A 34 -8.65 27.68 1.64
N GLU A 35 -9.92 27.74 2.09
CA GLU A 35 -10.94 26.80 1.62
C GLU A 35 -11.44 27.23 0.23
N GLU A 36 -10.80 26.80 -0.86
CA GLU A 36 -11.43 26.70 -2.20
C GLU A 36 -10.51 25.93 -3.16
N ASN A 37 -10.61 24.60 -3.20
CA ASN A 37 -10.39 23.76 -4.40
C ASN A 37 -10.41 22.24 -4.12
N ASP A 38 -11.29 21.73 -3.26
CA ASP A 38 -11.16 20.36 -2.74
C ASP A 38 -12.05 19.29 -3.42
N THR A 39 -12.81 19.63 -4.47
CA THR A 39 -13.78 18.66 -5.02
C THR A 39 -13.31 17.88 -6.25
N GLN A 40 -12.21 18.26 -6.89
CA GLN A 40 -11.70 17.57 -8.07
C GLN A 40 -10.50 16.66 -7.75
N ASP A 41 -9.74 16.99 -6.68
CA ASP A 41 -8.60 16.18 -6.23
C ASP A 41 -9.03 14.93 -5.45
N THR A 42 -10.22 14.92 -4.83
CA THR A 42 -10.69 13.80 -4.02
C THR A 42 -11.00 12.54 -4.84
N GLU A 43 -11.59 12.64 -6.05
CA GLU A 43 -11.89 11.46 -6.87
C GLU A 43 -10.61 10.83 -7.44
N THR A 44 -9.71 11.63 -7.99
CA THR A 44 -8.42 11.16 -8.53
C THR A 44 -7.55 10.54 -7.41
N ASN A 45 -7.57 11.12 -6.22
CA ASN A 45 -6.87 10.59 -5.05
C ASN A 45 -7.47 9.26 -4.57
N ASP A 46 -8.80 9.08 -4.62
CA ASP A 46 -9.46 7.84 -4.21
C ASP A 46 -9.15 6.65 -5.14
N GLU A 47 -9.12 6.86 -6.45
CA GLU A 47 -8.77 5.83 -7.45
C GLU A 47 -7.29 5.42 -7.31
N PHE A 48 -6.38 6.40 -7.25
CA PHE A 48 -4.97 6.14 -7.01
C PHE A 48 -4.75 5.44 -5.67
N CYS A 49 -5.42 5.90 -4.61
CA CYS A 49 -5.35 5.29 -3.29
C CYS A 49 -5.83 3.83 -3.30
N GLU A 50 -6.92 3.50 -4.00
CA GLU A 50 -7.40 2.12 -4.15
C GLU A 50 -6.32 1.23 -4.77
N MET A 51 -5.68 1.69 -5.86
CA MET A 51 -4.61 0.95 -6.54
C MET A 51 -3.41 0.70 -5.61
N VAL A 52 -2.87 1.74 -4.96
CA VAL A 52 -1.69 1.59 -4.10
C VAL A 52 -2.00 0.76 -2.85
N CYS A 53 -3.20 0.88 -2.28
CA CYS A 53 -3.63 0.04 -1.16
C CYS A 53 -3.69 -1.45 -1.54
N ARG A 54 -4.19 -1.76 -2.75
CA ARG A 54 -4.18 -3.13 -3.28
C ARG A 54 -2.77 -3.65 -3.51
N LEU A 55 -1.89 -2.81 -4.02
CA LEU A 55 -0.49 -3.17 -4.23
C LEU A 55 0.26 -3.40 -2.91
N LEU A 56 0.10 -2.54 -1.92
CA LEU A 56 0.65 -2.73 -0.57
C LEU A 56 0.13 -4.03 0.07
N HIS A 57 -1.18 -4.26 0.01
CA HIS A 57 -1.78 -5.50 0.51
C HIS A 57 -1.21 -6.73 -0.19
N SER A 58 -0.94 -6.65 -1.50
CA SER A 58 -0.49 -7.78 -2.31
C SER A 58 0.86 -8.34 -1.86
N GLN A 59 1.75 -7.51 -1.31
CA GLN A 59 3.02 -7.96 -0.75
C GLN A 59 2.81 -9.03 0.33
N THR A 60 2.00 -8.70 1.33
CA THR A 60 1.71 -9.61 2.45
C THR A 60 0.86 -10.80 2.00
N GLN A 61 -0.14 -10.56 1.14
CA GLN A 61 -0.99 -11.64 0.60
C GLN A 61 -0.18 -12.68 -0.18
N VAL A 62 0.71 -12.24 -1.05
CA VAL A 62 1.55 -13.16 -1.84
C VAL A 62 2.60 -13.86 -0.97
N HIS A 63 3.11 -13.20 0.06
CA HIS A 63 3.97 -13.84 1.06
C HIS A 63 3.21 -14.96 1.79
N VAL A 64 1.94 -14.77 2.14
CA VAL A 64 1.10 -15.84 2.71
C VAL A 64 0.93 -17.00 1.73
N PHE A 65 0.66 -16.73 0.46
CA PHE A 65 0.59 -17.79 -0.58
C PHE A 65 1.93 -18.55 -0.72
N HIS A 66 3.06 -17.82 -0.70
CA HIS A 66 4.40 -18.40 -0.72
C HIS A 66 4.63 -19.37 0.45
N LEU A 67 4.17 -19.05 1.65
CA LEU A 67 4.31 -19.90 2.83
C LEU A 67 3.40 -21.14 2.80
N GLN A 68 2.32 -21.10 2.04
CA GLN A 68 1.30 -22.17 2.00
C GLN A 68 1.40 -23.09 0.79
N THR A 69 2.08 -22.68 -0.30
CA THR A 69 2.25 -23.55 -1.47
C THR A 69 3.15 -24.75 -1.18
N LYS A 70 2.87 -25.88 -1.84
CA LYS A 70 3.70 -27.08 -1.81
C LYS A 70 4.58 -27.24 -3.06
N SER A 71 4.44 -26.34 -4.02
CA SER A 71 5.24 -26.32 -5.25
C SER A 71 6.47 -25.45 -5.06
N TYR A 72 7.67 -26.02 -5.23
CA TYR A 72 8.92 -25.27 -5.12
C TYR A 72 9.03 -24.16 -6.17
N SER A 73 8.61 -24.42 -7.41
CA SER A 73 8.63 -23.42 -8.49
C SER A 73 7.68 -22.26 -8.19
N GLU A 74 6.46 -22.55 -7.71
CA GLU A 74 5.53 -21.53 -7.28
C GLU A 74 6.08 -20.73 -6.07
N HIS A 75 6.63 -21.41 -5.07
CA HIS A 75 7.29 -20.80 -3.92
C HIS A 75 8.37 -19.79 -4.35
N LYS A 76 9.24 -20.16 -5.30
CA LYS A 76 10.28 -19.25 -5.82
C LYS A 76 9.72 -18.10 -6.67
N ALA A 77 8.68 -18.33 -7.46
CA ALA A 77 8.03 -17.29 -8.23
C ALA A 77 7.37 -16.23 -7.34
N LEU A 78 6.66 -16.69 -6.29
CA LEU A 78 6.01 -15.80 -5.31
C LEU A 78 7.04 -15.06 -4.45
N GLN A 79 8.17 -15.70 -4.11
CA GLN A 79 9.28 -15.04 -3.42
C GLN A 79 9.77 -13.83 -4.20
N GLY A 80 10.07 -14.01 -5.49
CA GLY A 80 10.56 -12.90 -6.32
C GLY A 80 9.57 -11.74 -6.44
N TYR A 81 8.26 -12.02 -6.33
CA TYR A 81 7.25 -10.99 -6.33
C TYR A 81 7.24 -10.19 -5.02
N TYR A 82 7.03 -10.85 -3.85
CA TYR A 82 6.86 -10.10 -2.61
C TYR A 82 8.16 -9.39 -2.15
N GLU A 83 9.33 -9.89 -2.55
CA GLU A 83 10.61 -9.21 -2.32
C GLU A 83 10.81 -8.00 -3.24
N GLY A 84 10.21 -8.00 -4.44
CA GLY A 84 10.39 -6.93 -5.43
C GLY A 84 9.32 -5.85 -5.40
N ILE A 85 8.11 -6.14 -4.92
CA ILE A 85 6.97 -5.21 -5.03
C ILE A 85 7.08 -4.01 -4.07
N ASP A 86 7.64 -4.19 -2.89
CA ASP A 86 7.67 -3.21 -1.81
C ASP A 86 8.30 -1.88 -2.27
N ALA A 87 9.55 -1.93 -2.70
CA ALA A 87 10.28 -0.75 -3.16
C ALA A 87 9.64 -0.08 -4.39
N LEU A 88 8.96 -0.85 -5.26
CA LEU A 88 8.28 -0.29 -6.42
C LEU A 88 7.04 0.51 -6.01
N VAL A 89 6.24 -0.02 -5.09
CA VAL A 89 5.03 0.66 -4.60
C VAL A 89 5.39 1.88 -3.77
N ASP A 90 6.40 1.77 -2.91
CA ASP A 90 6.93 2.89 -2.13
C ASP A 90 7.35 4.05 -3.04
N GLY A 91 8.14 3.77 -4.09
CA GLY A 91 8.56 4.77 -5.06
C GLY A 91 7.39 5.44 -5.81
N ILE A 92 6.31 4.70 -6.14
CA ILE A 92 5.09 5.26 -6.74
C ILE A 92 4.41 6.21 -5.77
N ILE A 93 4.22 5.78 -4.51
CA ILE A 93 3.55 6.56 -3.46
C ILE A 93 4.32 7.84 -3.17
N GLU A 94 5.65 7.76 -2.97
CA GLU A 94 6.49 8.93 -2.71
C GLU A 94 6.46 9.93 -3.87
N SER A 95 6.53 9.44 -5.12
CA SER A 95 6.47 10.27 -6.33
C SER A 95 5.11 10.99 -6.43
N TYR A 96 4.02 10.30 -6.12
CA TYR A 96 2.67 10.87 -6.12
C TYR A 96 2.52 11.90 -5.00
N GLN A 97 2.85 11.53 -3.77
CA GLN A 97 2.72 12.42 -2.60
C GLN A 97 3.59 13.66 -2.71
N GLY A 98 4.77 13.56 -3.32
CA GLY A 98 5.65 14.70 -3.55
C GLY A 98 5.04 15.77 -4.48
N LYS A 99 4.07 15.40 -5.33
CA LYS A 99 3.39 16.31 -6.24
C LYS A 99 1.99 16.70 -5.80
N TYR A 100 1.23 15.74 -5.30
CA TYR A 100 -0.21 15.88 -5.06
C TYR A 100 -0.59 15.97 -3.58
N GLY A 101 0.37 15.83 -2.67
CA GLY A 101 0.12 15.81 -1.23
C GLY A 101 -0.09 14.41 -0.66
N LEU A 102 -0.21 14.33 0.67
CA LEU A 102 -0.26 13.06 1.39
C LEU A 102 -1.56 12.30 1.15
N ILE A 103 -1.45 11.01 0.94
CA ILE A 103 -2.59 10.09 0.93
C ILE A 103 -2.97 9.82 2.39
N THR A 104 -4.21 10.09 2.76
CA THR A 104 -4.70 9.93 4.15
C THR A 104 -5.76 8.85 4.30
N ASN A 105 -6.35 8.36 3.20
CA ASN A 105 -7.48 7.44 3.15
C ASN A 105 -7.08 5.98 2.83
N TYR A 106 -5.93 5.52 3.36
CA TYR A 106 -5.48 4.13 3.18
C TYR A 106 -6.53 3.12 3.66
N LYS A 107 -6.74 2.07 2.83
CA LYS A 107 -7.71 1.00 3.07
C LYS A 107 -7.00 -0.30 3.44
N SER A 108 -7.66 -1.13 4.24
CA SER A 108 -7.22 -2.49 4.57
C SER A 108 -8.09 -3.54 3.86
N TYR A 109 -7.51 -4.71 3.59
CA TYR A 109 -8.19 -5.83 2.94
C TYR A 109 -7.96 -7.11 3.73
N ASP A 110 -8.95 -8.01 3.67
CA ASP A 110 -8.87 -9.31 4.30
C ASP A 110 -7.90 -10.24 3.56
N MET A 111 -7.16 -11.05 4.31
CA MET A 111 -6.26 -12.05 3.74
C MET A 111 -7.00 -13.23 3.17
N GLU A 112 -6.70 -13.57 1.92
CA GLU A 112 -7.18 -14.78 1.27
C GLU A 112 -6.35 -16.01 1.67
N LYS A 113 -7.04 -17.13 1.85
CA LYS A 113 -6.34 -18.41 2.05
C LYS A 113 -5.83 -18.95 0.71
N TYR A 114 -4.59 -19.44 0.71
CA TYR A 114 -4.08 -20.19 -0.42
C TYR A 114 -4.97 -21.41 -0.71
N SER A 115 -5.20 -21.68 -1.96
CA SER A 115 -5.97 -22.84 -2.42
C SER A 115 -5.16 -23.68 -3.41
N ASN A 116 -4.70 -23.08 -4.49
CA ASN A 116 -3.88 -23.72 -5.53
C ASN A 116 -3.31 -22.65 -6.49
N GLY A 117 -2.34 -23.02 -7.31
CA GLY A 117 -1.68 -22.11 -8.25
C GLY A 117 -2.61 -21.45 -9.26
N LYS A 118 -3.74 -22.07 -9.62
CA LYS A 118 -4.74 -21.44 -10.52
C LYS A 118 -5.42 -20.26 -9.83
N LYS A 119 -5.73 -20.38 -8.55
CA LYS A 119 -6.29 -19.27 -7.75
C LYS A 119 -5.26 -18.16 -7.55
N THR A 120 -4.01 -18.49 -7.30
CA THR A 120 -2.89 -17.54 -7.22
C THR A 120 -2.74 -16.73 -8.51
N ILE A 121 -2.82 -17.38 -9.67
CA ILE A 121 -2.83 -16.70 -10.98
C ILE A 121 -4.07 -15.78 -11.11
N GLY A 122 -5.24 -16.25 -10.66
CA GLY A 122 -6.47 -15.43 -10.62
C GLY A 122 -6.29 -14.15 -9.81
N TYR A 123 -5.68 -14.25 -8.63
CA TYR A 123 -5.37 -13.10 -7.79
C TYR A 123 -4.54 -12.03 -8.54
N PHE A 124 -3.46 -12.45 -9.21
CA PHE A 124 -2.66 -11.53 -10.02
C PHE A 124 -3.43 -10.94 -11.21
N THR A 125 -4.35 -11.70 -11.79
CA THR A 125 -5.19 -11.20 -12.90
C THR A 125 -6.13 -10.08 -12.42
N GLU A 126 -6.73 -10.23 -11.24
CA GLU A 126 -7.56 -9.18 -10.63
C GLU A 126 -6.71 -7.96 -10.23
N LEU A 127 -5.49 -8.18 -9.72
CA LEU A 127 -4.59 -7.09 -9.39
C LEU A 127 -4.19 -6.27 -10.63
N LEU A 128 -3.87 -6.94 -11.75
CA LEU A 128 -3.62 -6.26 -13.04
C LEU A 128 -4.82 -5.43 -13.50
N LYS A 129 -6.03 -5.97 -13.33
CA LYS A 129 -7.26 -5.25 -13.68
C LYS A 129 -7.41 -3.96 -12.87
N VAL A 130 -7.16 -4.02 -11.55
CA VAL A 130 -7.18 -2.82 -10.69
C VAL A 130 -6.16 -1.78 -11.17
N ILE A 131 -4.96 -2.22 -11.57
CA ILE A 131 -3.94 -1.32 -12.11
C ILE A 131 -4.40 -0.69 -13.42
N ASP A 132 -4.93 -1.50 -14.37
CA ASP A 132 -5.40 -1.01 -15.66
C ASP A 132 -6.55 0.00 -15.52
N GLU A 133 -7.47 -0.22 -14.57
CA GLU A 133 -8.61 0.67 -14.30
C GLU A 133 -8.18 2.01 -13.68
N ASN A 134 -7.08 2.03 -12.92
CA ASN A 134 -6.67 3.21 -12.14
C ASN A 134 -5.38 3.88 -12.65
N ARG A 135 -4.69 3.31 -13.64
CA ARG A 135 -3.43 3.85 -14.18
C ARG A 135 -3.58 5.26 -14.73
N GLU A 136 -4.72 5.55 -15.37
CA GLU A 136 -4.98 6.85 -15.99
C GLU A 136 -5.51 7.91 -15.01
N SER A 137 -5.73 7.54 -13.74
CA SER A 137 -6.04 8.51 -12.67
C SER A 137 -4.87 9.47 -12.40
N VAL A 138 -3.68 9.17 -12.93
CA VAL A 138 -2.48 10.01 -12.85
C VAL A 138 -2.01 10.35 -14.27
N GLU A 139 -1.91 11.64 -14.59
CA GLU A 139 -1.47 12.12 -15.91
C GLU A 139 0.05 12.07 -16.11
N ASP A 140 0.83 12.03 -15.02
CA ASP A 140 2.28 12.10 -15.05
C ASP A 140 2.92 10.84 -15.62
N SER A 141 3.55 10.98 -16.79
CA SER A 141 4.19 9.86 -17.48
C SER A 141 5.26 9.14 -16.64
N TYR A 142 5.98 9.84 -15.76
CA TYR A 142 6.99 9.21 -14.90
C TYR A 142 6.37 8.34 -13.81
N ILE A 143 5.20 8.71 -13.26
CA ILE A 143 4.44 7.88 -12.32
C ILE A 143 3.82 6.70 -13.07
N GLN A 144 3.24 6.94 -14.26
CA GLN A 144 2.72 5.87 -15.11
C GLN A 144 3.81 4.84 -15.48
N ASN A 145 5.03 5.27 -15.76
CA ASN A 145 6.16 4.36 -16.03
C ASN A 145 6.53 3.52 -14.80
N GLN A 146 6.43 4.06 -13.59
CA GLN A 146 6.63 3.29 -12.35
C GLN A 146 5.52 2.24 -12.17
N ILE A 147 4.26 2.60 -12.46
CA ILE A 147 3.12 1.66 -12.47
C ILE A 147 3.33 0.56 -13.50
N ASP A 148 3.80 0.88 -14.71
CA ASP A 148 4.14 -0.09 -15.77
C ASP A 148 5.23 -1.08 -15.30
N THR A 149 6.19 -0.63 -14.48
CA THR A 149 7.21 -1.52 -13.88
C THR A 149 6.60 -2.52 -12.90
N VAL A 150 5.58 -2.13 -12.15
CA VAL A 150 4.82 -3.06 -11.29
C VAL A 150 4.05 -4.08 -12.14
N GLN A 151 3.41 -3.65 -13.23
CA GLN A 151 2.75 -4.57 -14.17
C GLN A 151 3.74 -5.57 -14.79
N GLU A 152 4.96 -5.14 -15.12
CA GLU A 152 6.02 -6.03 -15.61
C GLU A 152 6.39 -7.09 -14.58
N LEU A 153 6.57 -6.72 -13.31
CA LEU A 153 6.85 -7.66 -12.21
C LEU A 153 5.72 -8.68 -12.08
N ILE A 154 4.44 -8.24 -12.10
CA ILE A 154 3.28 -9.12 -12.02
C ILE A 154 3.26 -10.09 -13.21
N ASN A 155 3.40 -9.59 -14.43
CA ASN A 155 3.37 -10.40 -15.64
C ASN A 155 4.50 -11.43 -15.67
N SER A 156 5.72 -11.06 -15.24
CA SER A 156 6.85 -11.98 -15.08
C SER A 156 6.55 -13.07 -14.06
N THR A 157 5.88 -12.73 -12.95
CA THR A 157 5.47 -13.70 -11.93
C THR A 157 4.41 -14.64 -12.47
N VAL A 158 3.39 -14.13 -13.16
CA VAL A 158 2.35 -14.93 -13.82
C VAL A 158 2.94 -15.89 -14.86
N TYR A 159 3.93 -15.43 -15.64
CA TYR A 159 4.66 -16.30 -16.57
C TYR A 159 5.29 -17.49 -15.84
N LYS A 160 6.03 -17.23 -14.75
CA LYS A 160 6.67 -18.29 -13.96
C LYS A 160 5.66 -19.28 -13.39
N LEU A 161 4.52 -18.78 -12.86
CA LEU A 161 3.44 -19.60 -12.31
C LEU A 161 2.74 -20.46 -13.37
N LYS A 162 2.63 -19.98 -14.60
CA LYS A 162 1.96 -20.70 -15.71
C LYS A 162 2.85 -21.74 -16.37
N PHE A 163 4.13 -21.43 -16.57
CA PHE A 163 4.97 -22.18 -17.51
C PHE A 163 6.20 -22.85 -16.86
N LEU A 164 6.64 -22.42 -15.68
CA LEU A 164 7.80 -23.01 -14.99
C LEU A 164 7.30 -23.90 -13.86
N LYS A 165 7.40 -25.22 -14.04
CA LYS A 165 6.97 -26.25 -13.06
C LYS A 165 8.17 -26.99 -12.49
#